data_b154744ce307043fb05fa5d173096d60
#
_entry.id   b154744ce307043fb05fa5d173096d60
#
_cell.length_a   1.000
_cell.length_b   1.000
_cell.length_c   1.000
_cell.angle_alpha   90.00
_cell.angle_beta   90.00
_cell.angle_gamma   90.00
#
_symmetry.space_group_name_H-M   'P 1'
#
loop_
_entity.id
_entity.type
_entity.pdbx_description
1 polymer ?
#
loop_
_entity_poly.entity_id
_entity_poly.type
_entity_poly.pdbx_seq_one_letter_code
_entity_poly.pdbx_strand_id
1 'polypeptide(L)'
;MGLSRRAKIARTLLIWTSMAAVALLLAGCVRVVVGRAVMSGPKLGQAVEWTPCRAANPKVKLPAGALCGKLAVPVDYDHLDGDVATLAMIRFPATGDKIGSLVINPGGPGESGIEAALGVVQSLPKKVRERFDLVGFDPRGVGASRPAVWCNSDADNDRLRTEPNVDYSPAGVAHMEDETKQFVGRCIDKMGKDFLANVGTVNVARDLDAIRAALGDEKLTYLGYSYGTRIGSAYAEAFPHNVRAMILDGAVDPNADQIEADLRQAKGFQDAFNNYAAECAKQPTCPLGTDPAKAVDVYHSLVDPMVDPNNLMVGHPVPTNDPRGLGYSDAIIGTIMALYSPNLWHHLTDGLSELVDHHGDTLLALADMYMRRDSHGHYSNATDARVAVNCVDQPPITDRAKVVDEDRRSREVAPFMSYGQFTGNAPLGTCAFWPVPPTSKPHTISAPGLAPTVVVSTTHDPATPYKAGVDLANELRSSLLTYDGTQHTVVFQGDGCIDNYITAYLVSGSIPPDGAKC
;
A
#
# COMPACT_ATOMS: atom_id res chain seq x y z
N MET A 1 23.78 -6.43 -88.96
CA MET A 1 22.85 -7.42 -89.49
C MET A 1 22.22 -8.22 -88.43
N GLY A 2 20.92 -8.17 -88.33
CA GLY A 2 20.11 -8.43 -87.14
C GLY A 2 20.05 -9.88 -86.67
N LEU A 3 20.29 -10.08 -85.46
CA LEU A 3 19.80 -11.24 -84.69
C LEU A 3 18.42 -10.92 -84.12
N SER A 4 17.48 -11.75 -84.51
CA SER A 4 16.05 -11.54 -84.41
C SER A 4 15.57 -11.24 -82.97
N ARG A 5 14.58 -10.35 -82.83
CA ARG A 5 13.87 -10.00 -81.60
C ARG A 5 13.40 -11.22 -80.77
N ARG A 6 13.26 -12.38 -81.42
CA ARG A 6 12.81 -13.62 -80.71
C ARG A 6 13.88 -14.23 -79.77
N ALA A 7 15.19 -14.07 -80.07
CA ALA A 7 16.26 -14.59 -79.23
C ALA A 7 16.48 -13.78 -77.93
N LYS A 8 16.16 -12.47 -77.97
CA LYS A 8 16.23 -11.61 -76.74
C LYS A 8 15.09 -11.85 -75.79
N ILE A 9 13.88 -12.15 -76.25
CA ILE A 9 12.70 -12.41 -75.43
C ILE A 9 12.85 -13.75 -74.73
N ALA A 10 13.38 -14.77 -75.39
CA ALA A 10 13.62 -16.10 -74.79
C ALA A 10 14.68 -16.06 -73.68
N ARG A 11 15.73 -15.24 -73.79
CA ARG A 11 16.76 -15.09 -72.74
C ARG A 11 16.27 -14.31 -71.53
N THR A 12 15.39 -13.32 -71.69
CA THR A 12 14.82 -12.52 -70.63
C THR A 12 13.78 -13.34 -69.81
N LEU A 13 12.99 -14.18 -70.50
CA LEU A 13 12.01 -15.07 -69.81
C LEU A 13 12.69 -16.19 -69.00
N LEU A 14 13.83 -16.74 -69.50
CA LEU A 14 14.57 -17.78 -68.72
C LEU A 14 15.24 -17.20 -67.46
N ILE A 15 15.67 -15.92 -67.46
CA ILE A 15 16.27 -15.29 -66.26
C ILE A 15 15.21 -14.97 -65.21
N TRP A 16 14.00 -14.57 -65.63
CA TRP A 16 12.90 -14.26 -64.72
C TRP A 16 12.27 -15.52 -64.06
N THR A 17 12.20 -16.64 -64.79
CA THR A 17 11.72 -17.90 -64.25
C THR A 17 12.72 -18.52 -63.26
N SER A 18 14.02 -18.34 -63.46
CA SER A 18 15.06 -18.80 -62.53
C SER A 18 15.10 -17.96 -61.24
N MET A 19 14.86 -16.65 -61.30
CA MET A 19 14.79 -15.79 -60.13
C MET A 19 13.49 -16.00 -59.32
N ALA A 20 12.37 -16.28 -59.96
CA ALA A 20 11.12 -16.61 -59.29
C ALA A 20 11.18 -17.96 -58.57
N ALA A 21 11.86 -18.96 -59.13
CA ALA A 21 12.06 -20.26 -58.51
C ALA A 21 13.02 -20.21 -57.28
N VAL A 22 14.06 -19.36 -57.33
CA VAL A 22 14.98 -19.14 -56.21
C VAL A 22 14.30 -18.29 -55.10
N ALA A 23 13.44 -17.33 -55.44
CA ALA A 23 12.67 -16.56 -54.47
C ALA A 23 11.61 -17.44 -53.76
N LEU A 24 11.00 -18.40 -54.44
CA LEU A 24 10.06 -19.35 -53.86
C LEU A 24 10.75 -20.42 -52.97
N LEU A 25 11.99 -20.78 -53.24
CA LEU A 25 12.79 -21.68 -52.40
C LEU A 25 13.35 -21.00 -51.14
N LEU A 26 13.56 -19.66 -51.16
CA LEU A 26 13.97 -18.88 -49.99
C LEU A 26 12.79 -18.47 -49.10
N ALA A 27 11.58 -18.40 -49.62
CA ALA A 27 10.37 -18.13 -48.84
C ALA A 27 9.85 -19.35 -48.05
N GLY A 28 10.36 -20.54 -48.32
CA GLY A 28 9.94 -21.79 -47.70
C GLY A 28 10.66 -22.18 -46.39
N CYS A 29 11.72 -21.46 -45.98
CA CYS A 29 12.55 -21.84 -44.83
C CYS A 29 12.58 -20.85 -43.66
N VAL A 30 11.74 -19.83 -43.66
CA VAL A 30 11.54 -19.04 -42.41
C VAL A 30 10.11 -19.29 -41.91
N ARG A 31 9.86 -20.50 -41.42
CA ARG A 31 8.89 -20.64 -40.33
C ARG A 31 9.54 -20.00 -39.12
N VAL A 32 9.23 -18.74 -38.85
CA VAL A 32 9.35 -18.20 -37.51
C VAL A 32 8.35 -19.02 -36.69
N VAL A 33 8.82 -20.12 -36.12
CA VAL A 33 8.19 -20.69 -34.95
C VAL A 33 8.39 -19.61 -33.90
N VAL A 34 7.37 -18.78 -33.69
CA VAL A 34 7.22 -18.06 -32.44
C VAL A 34 7.05 -19.16 -31.41
N GLY A 35 8.18 -19.72 -30.98
CA GLY A 35 8.25 -20.50 -29.76
C GLY A 35 7.82 -19.51 -28.68
N ARG A 36 6.58 -19.63 -28.17
CA ARG A 36 6.36 -19.28 -26.79
C ARG A 36 7.46 -20.01 -26.07
N ALA A 37 8.42 -19.27 -25.50
CA ALA A 37 9.25 -19.84 -24.47
C ALA A 37 8.25 -20.33 -23.43
N VAL A 38 8.04 -21.64 -23.36
CA VAL A 38 7.39 -22.27 -22.23
C VAL A 38 8.39 -22.03 -21.12
N MET A 39 8.22 -20.93 -20.41
CA MET A 39 8.87 -20.75 -19.13
C MET A 39 8.33 -21.89 -18.29
N SER A 40 9.18 -22.89 -18.02
CA SER A 40 8.89 -23.85 -16.97
C SER A 40 8.49 -23.03 -15.75
N GLY A 41 7.33 -23.30 -15.17
CA GLY A 41 6.79 -22.54 -14.04
C GLY A 41 7.86 -22.30 -12.97
N PRO A 42 7.72 -21.29 -12.13
CA PRO A 42 8.74 -20.91 -11.16
C PRO A 42 9.03 -22.14 -10.28
N LYS A 43 10.30 -22.51 -10.20
CA LYS A 43 10.74 -23.55 -9.25
C LYS A 43 10.65 -22.91 -7.85
N LEU A 44 9.59 -23.23 -7.12
CA LEU A 44 9.46 -22.81 -5.72
C LEU A 44 10.73 -23.26 -4.96
N GLY A 45 11.31 -22.34 -4.17
CA GLY A 45 12.55 -22.58 -3.43
C GLY A 45 13.84 -22.28 -4.21
N GLN A 46 13.77 -21.70 -5.42
CA GLN A 46 14.96 -21.18 -6.08
C GLN A 46 15.58 -20.04 -5.27
N ALA A 47 16.90 -20.11 -5.02
CA ALA A 47 17.60 -19.04 -4.30
C ALA A 47 17.55 -17.72 -5.08
N VAL A 48 17.44 -16.61 -4.34
CA VAL A 48 17.50 -15.27 -4.92
C VAL A 48 18.94 -14.94 -5.33
N GLU A 49 19.13 -14.50 -6.57
CA GLU A 49 20.40 -13.93 -7.02
C GLU A 49 20.50 -12.47 -6.56
N TRP A 50 21.47 -12.19 -5.69
CA TRP A 50 21.66 -10.88 -5.10
C TRP A 50 22.75 -10.12 -5.83
N THR A 51 22.46 -8.88 -6.23
CA THR A 51 23.42 -7.96 -6.84
C THR A 51 23.43 -6.62 -6.09
N PRO A 52 24.54 -5.86 -6.08
CA PRO A 52 24.55 -4.52 -5.49
C PRO A 52 23.42 -3.66 -6.07
N CYS A 53 22.63 -3.04 -5.21
CA CYS A 53 21.56 -2.14 -5.66
C CYS A 53 22.13 -0.91 -6.36
N ARG A 54 21.38 -0.42 -7.36
CA ARG A 54 21.62 0.87 -8.01
C ARG A 54 20.39 1.73 -7.85
N ALA A 55 20.55 2.93 -7.29
CA ALA A 55 19.46 3.89 -7.25
C ALA A 55 19.07 4.32 -8.69
N ALA A 56 17.78 4.46 -8.94
CA ALA A 56 17.29 4.99 -10.23
C ALA A 56 17.80 6.41 -10.46
N ASN A 57 17.86 7.23 -9.41
CA ASN A 57 18.48 8.54 -9.43
C ASN A 57 19.91 8.43 -8.84
N PRO A 58 20.98 8.70 -9.61
CA PRO A 58 22.37 8.59 -9.13
C PRO A 58 22.73 9.59 -8.02
N LYS A 59 21.90 10.60 -7.76
CA LYS A 59 22.06 11.52 -6.62
C LYS A 59 21.61 10.92 -5.30
N VAL A 60 20.79 9.87 -5.33
CA VAL A 60 20.31 9.16 -4.14
C VAL A 60 21.38 8.16 -3.70
N LYS A 61 21.92 8.35 -2.50
CA LYS A 61 22.85 7.39 -1.90
C LYS A 61 22.07 6.33 -1.15
N LEU A 62 22.14 5.09 -1.61
CA LEU A 62 21.62 3.95 -0.88
C LEU A 62 22.51 3.65 0.35
N PRO A 63 21.94 3.14 1.45
CA PRO A 63 22.72 2.65 2.57
C PRO A 63 23.74 1.59 2.12
N ALA A 64 24.92 1.59 2.76
CA ALA A 64 25.99 0.67 2.39
C ALA A 64 25.58 -0.80 2.54
N GLY A 65 26.00 -1.64 1.59
CA GLY A 65 25.72 -3.07 1.61
C GLY A 65 24.34 -3.46 1.06
N ALA A 66 23.56 -2.53 0.53
CA ALA A 66 22.26 -2.83 -0.09
C ALA A 66 22.42 -3.78 -1.29
N LEU A 67 21.74 -4.92 -1.25
CA LEU A 67 21.69 -5.91 -2.31
C LEU A 67 20.25 -6.02 -2.81
N CYS A 68 20.07 -5.99 -4.12
CA CYS A 68 18.79 -6.14 -4.80
C CYS A 68 18.68 -7.53 -5.43
N GLY A 69 17.49 -8.10 -5.38
CA GLY A 69 17.19 -9.39 -5.96
C GLY A 69 15.76 -9.47 -6.48
N LYS A 70 15.46 -10.55 -7.16
CA LYS A 70 14.13 -10.84 -7.71
C LYS A 70 13.79 -12.28 -7.43
N LEU A 71 12.51 -12.53 -7.08
CA LEU A 71 11.97 -13.87 -6.89
C LEU A 71 10.77 -14.08 -7.80
N ALA A 72 10.82 -15.11 -8.64
CA ALA A 72 9.68 -15.52 -9.46
C ALA A 72 8.72 -16.38 -8.63
N VAL A 73 7.43 -16.04 -8.67
CA VAL A 73 6.33 -16.76 -8.01
C VAL A 73 5.18 -16.96 -9.00
N PRO A 74 4.35 -18.00 -8.86
CA PRO A 74 3.16 -18.13 -9.71
C PRO A 74 2.18 -16.99 -9.41
N VAL A 75 1.51 -16.48 -10.44
CA VAL A 75 0.38 -15.55 -10.25
C VAL A 75 -0.71 -16.28 -9.48
N ASP A 76 -1.08 -17.46 -9.93
CA ASP A 76 -2.04 -18.34 -9.29
C ASP A 76 -1.33 -19.59 -8.73
N TYR A 77 -1.35 -19.76 -7.41
CA TYR A 77 -0.73 -20.92 -6.75
C TYR A 77 -1.49 -22.24 -6.93
N ASP A 78 -2.71 -22.17 -7.44
CA ASP A 78 -3.48 -23.36 -7.79
C ASP A 78 -3.18 -23.83 -9.23
N HIS A 79 -2.47 -22.99 -10.03
CA HIS A 79 -2.03 -23.25 -11.40
C HIS A 79 -0.55 -22.89 -11.59
N LEU A 80 0.35 -23.74 -11.06
CA LEU A 80 1.80 -23.47 -11.01
C LEU A 80 2.50 -23.37 -12.37
N ASP A 81 1.89 -23.85 -13.44
CA ASP A 81 2.34 -23.77 -14.84
C ASP A 81 1.80 -22.54 -15.58
N GLY A 82 1.02 -21.69 -14.88
CA GLY A 82 0.43 -20.46 -15.40
C GLY A 82 1.39 -19.27 -15.44
N ASP A 83 0.81 -18.07 -15.40
CA ASP A 83 1.55 -16.82 -15.41
C ASP A 83 2.41 -16.63 -14.15
N VAL A 84 3.51 -15.89 -14.31
CA VAL A 84 4.52 -15.66 -13.28
C VAL A 84 4.53 -14.19 -12.88
N ALA A 85 4.49 -13.95 -11.57
CA ALA A 85 4.84 -12.66 -10.99
C ALA A 85 6.31 -12.66 -10.53
N THR A 86 6.93 -11.49 -10.56
CA THR A 86 8.31 -11.30 -10.08
C THR A 86 8.31 -10.33 -8.92
N LEU A 87 8.65 -10.80 -7.74
CA LEU A 87 8.78 -9.98 -6.55
C LEU A 87 10.13 -9.28 -6.55
N ALA A 88 10.13 -7.97 -6.38
CA ALA A 88 11.35 -7.19 -6.17
C ALA A 88 11.72 -7.19 -4.68
N MET A 89 13.00 -7.34 -4.39
CA MET A 89 13.50 -7.48 -3.02
C MET A 89 14.76 -6.64 -2.79
N ILE A 90 14.93 -6.18 -1.57
CA ILE A 90 16.17 -5.60 -1.06
C ILE A 90 16.65 -6.37 0.17
N ARG A 91 17.96 -6.50 0.32
CA ARG A 91 18.58 -7.13 1.48
C ARG A 91 19.74 -6.29 1.99
N PHE A 92 19.81 -6.13 3.30
CA PHE A 92 20.98 -5.61 4.03
C PHE A 92 21.55 -6.77 4.84
N PRO A 93 22.73 -7.30 4.47
CA PRO A 93 23.34 -8.43 5.18
C PRO A 93 23.62 -8.12 6.65
N ALA A 94 23.49 -9.14 7.49
CA ALA A 94 23.89 -9.08 8.89
C ALA A 94 25.36 -8.66 9.02
N THR A 95 25.67 -7.84 10.03
CA THR A 95 27.03 -7.33 10.26
C THR A 95 27.87 -8.21 11.21
N GLY A 96 27.30 -9.31 11.71
CA GLY A 96 27.92 -10.28 12.61
C GLY A 96 27.45 -11.69 12.31
N ASP A 97 27.37 -12.56 13.34
CA ASP A 97 26.97 -13.96 13.18
C ASP A 97 25.47 -14.06 12.91
N LYS A 98 25.11 -14.24 11.65
CA LYS A 98 23.73 -14.36 11.18
C LYS A 98 23.01 -15.57 11.80
N ILE A 99 21.76 -15.36 12.25
CA ILE A 99 20.83 -16.40 12.72
C ILE A 99 19.60 -16.58 11.82
N GLY A 100 19.38 -15.69 10.87
CA GLY A 100 18.26 -15.74 9.92
C GLY A 100 18.06 -14.40 9.23
N SER A 101 16.94 -14.28 8.50
CA SER A 101 16.52 -13.04 7.85
C SER A 101 15.30 -12.47 8.56
N LEU A 102 15.31 -11.17 8.86
CA LEU A 102 14.13 -10.42 9.30
C LEU A 102 13.45 -9.83 8.06
N VAL A 103 12.34 -10.43 7.67
CA VAL A 103 11.52 -9.96 6.56
C VAL A 103 10.53 -8.94 7.07
N ILE A 104 10.43 -7.77 6.40
CA ILE A 104 9.53 -6.70 6.83
C ILE A 104 8.51 -6.35 5.75
N ASN A 105 7.32 -5.91 6.18
CA ASN A 105 6.31 -5.34 5.31
C ASN A 105 5.65 -4.13 6.00
N PRO A 106 5.59 -2.95 5.35
CA PRO A 106 5.06 -1.72 5.92
C PRO A 106 3.53 -1.66 5.98
N GLY A 107 2.85 -2.50 5.21
CA GLY A 107 1.40 -2.49 5.10
C GLY A 107 0.86 -1.63 3.94
N GLY A 108 -0.04 -0.75 4.26
CA GLY A 108 -0.81 0.06 3.33
C GLY A 108 -2.26 -0.46 3.22
N PRO A 109 -2.62 -1.52 2.42
CA PRO A 109 -1.78 -2.23 1.45
C PRO A 109 -1.25 -1.34 0.33
N GLY A 110 -0.31 -1.87 -0.46
CA GLY A 110 0.25 -1.16 -1.62
C GLY A 110 1.55 -0.41 -1.36
N GLU A 111 2.03 -0.35 -0.11
CA GLU A 111 3.30 0.30 0.22
C GLU A 111 4.50 -0.60 -0.10
N SER A 112 5.60 0.03 -0.54
CA SER A 112 6.83 -0.67 -0.90
C SER A 112 7.59 -1.18 0.32
N GLY A 113 7.80 -2.50 0.40
CA GLY A 113 8.66 -3.09 1.41
C GLY A 113 10.15 -2.79 1.19
N ILE A 114 10.56 -2.47 -0.04
CA ILE A 114 11.91 -2.01 -0.34
C ILE A 114 12.14 -0.63 0.30
N GLU A 115 11.21 0.31 0.13
CA GLU A 115 11.31 1.64 0.76
C GLU A 115 11.26 1.55 2.29
N ALA A 116 10.41 0.70 2.83
CA ALA A 116 10.36 0.44 4.26
C ALA A 116 11.71 -0.08 4.81
N ALA A 117 12.33 -1.04 4.13
CA ALA A 117 13.64 -1.55 4.54
C ALA A 117 14.75 -0.49 4.47
N LEU A 118 14.70 0.41 3.47
CA LEU A 118 15.59 1.56 3.36
C LEU A 118 15.44 2.53 4.54
N GLY A 119 14.23 2.73 5.03
CA GLY A 119 13.93 3.53 6.22
C GLY A 119 14.42 2.84 7.51
N VAL A 120 13.95 1.61 7.74
CA VAL A 120 14.16 0.87 8.99
C VAL A 120 15.64 0.51 9.22
N VAL A 121 16.44 0.26 8.17
CA VAL A 121 17.84 -0.18 8.32
C VAL A 121 18.69 0.79 9.15
N GLN A 122 18.33 2.07 9.17
CA GLN A 122 19.09 3.10 9.89
C GLN A 122 18.73 3.16 11.38
N SER A 123 17.52 2.79 11.74
CA SER A 123 16.99 2.78 13.13
C SER A 123 17.09 1.42 13.81
N LEU A 124 17.43 0.35 13.06
CA LEU A 124 17.57 -0.99 13.63
C LEU A 124 18.58 -1.03 14.76
N PRO A 125 18.24 -1.59 15.95
CA PRO A 125 19.17 -1.82 17.03
C PRO A 125 20.38 -2.64 16.57
N LYS A 126 21.57 -2.27 17.07
CA LYS A 126 22.84 -2.92 16.68
C LYS A 126 22.77 -4.45 16.81
N LYS A 127 22.19 -4.97 17.90
CA LYS A 127 22.05 -6.42 18.14
C LYS A 127 21.22 -7.13 17.08
N VAL A 128 20.17 -6.47 16.55
CA VAL A 128 19.35 -7.01 15.46
C VAL A 128 20.14 -6.99 14.15
N ARG A 129 20.82 -5.89 13.84
CA ARG A 129 21.67 -5.77 12.65
C ARG A 129 22.84 -6.76 12.61
N GLU A 130 23.37 -7.14 13.76
CA GLU A 130 24.45 -8.13 13.85
C GLU A 130 23.94 -9.55 13.58
N ARG A 131 22.66 -9.82 13.85
CA ARG A 131 22.11 -11.19 13.86
C ARG A 131 21.20 -11.51 12.68
N PHE A 132 20.66 -10.52 11.99
CA PHE A 132 19.71 -10.73 10.90
C PHE A 132 20.11 -10.00 9.62
N ASP A 133 19.95 -10.67 8.48
CA ASP A 133 19.75 -9.93 7.25
C ASP A 133 18.41 -9.20 7.35
N LEU A 134 18.38 -7.88 7.09
CA LEU A 134 17.12 -7.17 6.91
C LEU A 134 16.67 -7.34 5.47
N VAL A 135 15.45 -7.82 5.26
CA VAL A 135 14.87 -8.06 3.93
C VAL A 135 13.56 -7.31 3.78
N GLY A 136 13.48 -6.43 2.78
CA GLY A 136 12.24 -5.84 2.30
C GLY A 136 11.85 -6.44 0.97
N PHE A 137 10.57 -6.55 0.72
CA PHE A 137 10.04 -6.98 -0.58
C PHE A 137 8.83 -6.15 -0.97
N ASP A 138 8.68 -5.86 -2.24
CA ASP A 138 7.45 -5.31 -2.77
C ASP A 138 6.48 -6.47 -3.04
N PRO A 139 5.30 -6.51 -2.43
CA PRO A 139 4.32 -7.54 -2.72
C PRO A 139 3.93 -7.58 -4.20
N ARG A 140 3.30 -8.67 -4.64
CA ARG A 140 2.73 -8.77 -5.99
C ARG A 140 1.82 -7.58 -6.27
N GLY A 141 1.94 -6.99 -7.44
CA GLY A 141 1.18 -5.79 -7.80
C GLY A 141 1.74 -4.46 -7.28
N VAL A 142 2.76 -4.47 -6.43
CA VAL A 142 3.27 -3.28 -5.74
C VAL A 142 4.65 -2.87 -6.23
N GLY A 143 4.89 -1.59 -6.34
CA GLY A 143 6.21 -0.97 -6.48
C GLY A 143 7.02 -1.50 -7.66
N ALA A 144 8.20 -2.04 -7.37
CA ALA A 144 9.12 -2.59 -8.38
C ALA A 144 8.81 -4.05 -8.76
N SER A 145 7.86 -4.73 -8.10
CA SER A 145 7.36 -6.06 -8.49
C SER A 145 6.63 -6.02 -9.82
N ARG A 146 6.61 -7.13 -10.57
CA ARG A 146 5.99 -7.20 -11.90
C ARG A 146 5.07 -8.42 -12.03
N PRO A 147 3.86 -8.25 -12.62
CA PRO A 147 3.24 -6.97 -13.00
C PRO A 147 3.03 -6.07 -11.79
N ALA A 148 3.06 -4.73 -11.98
CA ALA A 148 2.65 -3.75 -10.98
C ALA A 148 1.24 -3.25 -11.32
N VAL A 149 0.37 -3.10 -10.32
CA VAL A 149 -1.00 -2.59 -10.56
C VAL A 149 -0.94 -1.12 -10.88
N TRP A 150 -1.34 -0.77 -12.10
CA TRP A 150 -1.49 0.59 -12.58
C TRP A 150 -2.86 0.76 -13.22
N CYS A 151 -3.72 1.57 -12.63
CA CYS A 151 -5.06 1.87 -13.13
C CYS A 151 -5.12 3.28 -13.72
N ASN A 152 -4.66 4.27 -12.97
CA ASN A 152 -4.63 5.67 -13.35
C ASN A 152 -3.30 6.07 -14.01
N SER A 153 -3.30 7.15 -14.75
CA SER A 153 -2.12 7.95 -15.09
C SER A 153 -1.90 9.03 -14.02
N ASP A 154 -0.71 9.66 -14.03
CA ASP A 154 -0.43 10.82 -13.15
C ASP A 154 -1.47 11.93 -13.36
N ALA A 155 -1.84 12.20 -14.62
CA ALA A 155 -2.85 13.20 -14.97
C ALA A 155 -4.27 12.83 -14.46
N ASP A 156 -4.64 11.53 -14.49
CA ASP A 156 -5.91 11.08 -13.90
C ASP A 156 -5.92 11.33 -12.40
N ASN A 157 -4.82 11.01 -11.70
CA ASN A 157 -4.70 11.22 -10.27
C ASN A 157 -4.73 12.71 -9.91
N ASP A 158 -3.98 13.57 -10.64
CA ASP A 158 -4.02 15.02 -10.42
C ASP A 158 -5.44 15.58 -10.62
N ARG A 159 -6.16 15.15 -11.67
CA ARG A 159 -7.54 15.55 -11.92
C ARG A 159 -8.49 15.13 -10.78
N LEU A 160 -8.46 13.86 -10.39
CA LEU A 160 -9.34 13.33 -9.34
C LEU A 160 -9.15 14.01 -8.00
N ARG A 161 -7.94 14.47 -7.70
CA ARG A 161 -7.64 15.20 -6.46
C ARG A 161 -8.18 16.64 -6.44
N THR A 162 -8.48 17.22 -7.60
CA THR A 162 -9.11 18.56 -7.65
C THR A 162 -10.60 18.54 -7.33
N GLU A 163 -11.24 17.37 -7.37
CA GLU A 163 -12.67 17.23 -7.07
C GLU A 163 -12.89 17.12 -5.55
N PRO A 164 -13.83 17.89 -4.98
CA PRO A 164 -14.07 17.87 -3.54
C PRO A 164 -14.66 16.53 -3.05
N ASN A 165 -15.42 15.82 -3.89
CA ASN A 165 -16.10 14.55 -3.58
C ASN A 165 -17.03 14.62 -2.36
N VAL A 166 -17.75 15.73 -2.19
CA VAL A 166 -18.64 16.02 -1.05
C VAL A 166 -20.11 16.14 -1.42
N ASP A 167 -20.45 16.10 -2.71
CA ASP A 167 -21.84 16.18 -3.17
C ASP A 167 -22.56 14.84 -3.01
N TYR A 168 -23.22 14.65 -1.88
CA TYR A 168 -24.03 13.47 -1.61
C TYR A 168 -25.51 13.67 -2.01
N SER A 169 -25.80 14.55 -2.97
CA SER A 169 -27.06 14.53 -3.71
C SER A 169 -27.15 13.30 -4.62
N PRO A 170 -28.33 12.90 -5.09
CA PRO A 170 -28.43 11.80 -6.05
C PRO A 170 -27.58 11.98 -7.32
N ALA A 171 -27.38 13.22 -7.77
CA ALA A 171 -26.54 13.52 -8.93
C ALA A 171 -25.04 13.38 -8.60
N GLY A 172 -24.59 13.90 -7.46
CA GLY A 172 -23.21 13.77 -7.02
C GLY A 172 -22.83 12.32 -6.72
N VAL A 173 -23.72 11.55 -6.07
CA VAL A 173 -23.53 10.11 -5.86
C VAL A 173 -23.37 9.39 -7.20
N ALA A 174 -24.22 9.67 -8.20
CA ALA A 174 -24.12 9.07 -9.52
C ALA A 174 -22.77 9.43 -10.21
N HIS A 175 -22.32 10.67 -10.09
CA HIS A 175 -21.03 11.12 -10.62
C HIS A 175 -19.86 10.35 -9.98
N MET A 176 -19.78 10.28 -8.65
CA MET A 176 -18.73 9.56 -7.94
C MET A 176 -18.70 8.07 -8.28
N GLU A 177 -19.87 7.43 -8.41
CA GLU A 177 -19.96 6.03 -8.82
C GLU A 177 -19.51 5.81 -10.28
N ASP A 178 -19.78 6.75 -11.17
CA ASP A 178 -19.34 6.67 -12.56
C ASP A 178 -17.82 6.86 -12.70
N GLU A 179 -17.21 7.79 -11.96
CA GLU A 179 -15.74 7.89 -11.87
C GLU A 179 -15.12 6.61 -11.30
N THR A 180 -15.74 6.02 -10.28
CA THR A 180 -15.34 4.74 -9.71
C THR A 180 -15.40 3.60 -10.73
N LYS A 181 -16.47 3.48 -11.52
CA LYS A 181 -16.60 2.47 -12.59
C LYS A 181 -15.57 2.68 -13.70
N GLN A 182 -15.27 3.94 -14.04
CA GLN A 182 -14.21 4.26 -15.01
C GLN A 182 -12.83 3.83 -14.48
N PHE A 183 -12.53 4.08 -13.20
CA PHE A 183 -11.31 3.59 -12.56
C PHE A 183 -11.21 2.06 -12.64
N VAL A 184 -12.26 1.35 -12.26
CA VAL A 184 -12.33 -0.12 -12.34
C VAL A 184 -12.13 -0.60 -13.78
N GLY A 185 -12.74 0.06 -14.77
CA GLY A 185 -12.54 -0.23 -16.19
C GLY A 185 -11.08 -0.13 -16.60
N ARG A 186 -10.41 0.97 -16.23
CA ARG A 186 -8.97 1.14 -16.49
C ARG A 186 -8.10 0.07 -15.84
N CYS A 187 -8.44 -0.36 -14.61
CA CYS A 187 -7.74 -1.47 -13.94
C CYS A 187 -7.86 -2.77 -14.73
N ILE A 188 -9.08 -3.11 -15.18
CA ILE A 188 -9.34 -4.33 -15.98
C ILE A 188 -8.55 -4.30 -17.29
N ASP A 189 -8.60 -3.19 -18.00
CA ASP A 189 -7.99 -3.04 -19.33
C ASP A 189 -6.45 -3.16 -19.27
N LYS A 190 -5.84 -2.62 -18.20
CA LYS A 190 -4.38 -2.62 -18.05
C LYS A 190 -3.83 -3.89 -17.42
N MET A 191 -4.54 -4.46 -16.46
CA MET A 191 -4.02 -5.55 -15.63
C MET A 191 -4.59 -6.93 -15.95
N GLY A 192 -5.79 -6.98 -16.53
CA GLY A 192 -6.56 -8.21 -16.69
C GLY A 192 -7.16 -8.74 -15.37
N LYS A 193 -8.29 -9.44 -15.49
CA LYS A 193 -9.03 -9.96 -14.32
C LYS A 193 -8.26 -11.04 -13.57
N ASP A 194 -7.52 -11.88 -14.30
CA ASP A 194 -6.80 -13.01 -13.71
C ASP A 194 -5.70 -12.52 -12.76
N PHE A 195 -4.94 -11.49 -13.15
CA PHE A 195 -3.94 -10.91 -12.24
C PHE A 195 -4.61 -10.20 -11.06
N LEU A 196 -5.68 -9.41 -11.31
CA LEU A 196 -6.40 -8.70 -10.26
C LEU A 196 -7.04 -9.65 -9.22
N ALA A 197 -7.46 -10.84 -9.63
CA ALA A 197 -7.99 -11.86 -8.71
C ALA A 197 -6.93 -12.44 -7.76
N ASN A 198 -5.65 -12.27 -8.09
CA ASN A 198 -4.54 -12.92 -7.41
C ASN A 198 -3.62 -11.97 -6.63
N VAL A 199 -3.97 -10.68 -6.46
CA VAL A 199 -3.12 -9.70 -5.76
C VAL A 199 -3.34 -9.66 -4.24
N GLY A 200 -4.35 -10.38 -3.71
CA GLY A 200 -4.76 -10.31 -2.31
C GLY A 200 -3.84 -11.01 -1.32
N THR A 201 -4.13 -10.80 -0.04
CA THR A 201 -3.37 -11.27 1.14
C THR A 201 -3.09 -12.78 1.13
N VAL A 202 -4.05 -13.60 0.69
CA VAL A 202 -3.90 -15.07 0.65
C VAL A 202 -2.69 -15.48 -0.21
N ASN A 203 -2.53 -14.87 -1.38
CA ASN A 203 -1.39 -15.16 -2.25
C ASN A 203 -0.10 -14.48 -1.77
N VAL A 204 -0.18 -13.29 -1.15
CA VAL A 204 1.00 -12.63 -0.54
C VAL A 204 1.54 -13.46 0.64
N ALA A 205 0.70 -14.13 1.42
CA ALA A 205 1.16 -15.06 2.46
C ALA A 205 1.90 -16.27 1.88
N ARG A 206 1.45 -16.81 0.73
CA ARG A 206 2.16 -17.87 -0.02
C ARG A 206 3.49 -17.35 -0.59
N ASP A 207 3.51 -16.11 -1.11
CA ASP A 207 4.75 -15.45 -1.56
C ASP A 207 5.76 -15.31 -0.41
N LEU A 208 5.29 -14.99 0.79
CA LEU A 208 6.13 -14.84 1.97
C LEU A 208 6.79 -16.19 2.36
N ASP A 209 6.09 -17.31 2.19
CA ASP A 209 6.72 -18.64 2.38
C ASP A 209 7.72 -18.98 1.27
N ALA A 210 7.44 -18.60 0.02
CA ALA A 210 8.40 -18.70 -1.08
C ALA A 210 9.66 -17.85 -0.82
N ILE A 211 9.51 -16.63 -0.30
CA ILE A 211 10.62 -15.76 0.12
C ILE A 211 11.43 -16.42 1.22
N ARG A 212 10.80 -16.95 2.29
CA ARG A 212 11.47 -17.68 3.36
C ARG A 212 12.34 -18.80 2.81
N ALA A 213 11.77 -19.63 1.95
CA ALA A 213 12.48 -20.76 1.33
C ALA A 213 13.64 -20.30 0.43
N ALA A 214 13.44 -19.23 -0.36
CA ALA A 214 14.46 -18.67 -1.25
C ALA A 214 15.61 -17.99 -0.50
N LEU A 215 15.37 -17.50 0.74
CA LEU A 215 16.40 -16.99 1.65
C LEU A 215 17.19 -18.10 2.35
N GLY A 216 16.74 -19.36 2.24
CA GLY A 216 17.32 -20.53 2.92
C GLY A 216 16.97 -20.61 4.40
N ASP A 217 15.97 -19.87 4.86
CA ASP A 217 15.55 -19.88 6.26
C ASP A 217 14.57 -21.05 6.51
N GLU A 218 14.84 -21.89 7.51
CA GLU A 218 13.94 -22.98 7.91
C GLU A 218 12.59 -22.44 8.36
N LYS A 219 12.60 -21.33 9.11
CA LYS A 219 11.42 -20.67 9.64
C LYS A 219 11.50 -19.16 9.44
N LEU A 220 10.34 -18.55 9.22
CA LEU A 220 10.19 -17.12 8.98
C LEU A 220 10.42 -16.30 10.26
N THR A 221 11.22 -15.24 10.16
CA THR A 221 11.21 -14.12 11.11
C THR A 221 10.61 -12.92 10.42
N TYR A 222 9.51 -12.41 10.95
CA TYR A 222 8.69 -11.41 10.28
C TYR A 222 8.35 -10.23 11.17
N LEU A 223 8.36 -9.03 10.59
CA LEU A 223 7.84 -7.81 11.20
C LEU A 223 6.84 -7.18 10.21
N GLY A 224 5.57 -7.20 10.57
CA GLY A 224 4.51 -6.56 9.81
C GLY A 224 4.00 -5.33 10.54
N TYR A 225 3.94 -4.21 9.82
CA TYR A 225 3.32 -2.98 10.27
C TYR A 225 1.94 -2.81 9.64
N SER A 226 0.96 -2.29 10.39
CA SER A 226 -0.34 -1.94 9.83
C SER A 226 -0.98 -3.11 9.05
N TYR A 227 -1.39 -2.91 7.81
CA TYR A 227 -1.87 -4.02 6.94
C TYR A 227 -0.87 -5.18 6.85
N GLY A 228 0.44 -4.96 7.02
CA GLY A 228 1.43 -6.04 7.10
C GLY A 228 1.15 -7.05 8.23
N THR A 229 0.40 -6.66 9.26
CA THR A 229 -0.07 -7.56 10.31
C THR A 229 -1.12 -8.54 9.80
N ARG A 230 -1.97 -8.13 8.83
CA ARG A 230 -2.91 -9.01 8.15
C ARG A 230 -2.19 -10.04 7.28
N ILE A 231 -1.10 -9.66 6.60
CA ILE A 231 -0.23 -10.63 5.90
C ILE A 231 0.38 -11.62 6.91
N GLY A 232 0.87 -11.11 8.06
CA GLY A 232 1.45 -11.95 9.11
C GLY A 232 0.45 -12.92 9.71
N SER A 233 -0.77 -12.49 10.04
CA SER A 233 -1.82 -13.37 10.58
C SER A 233 -2.28 -14.42 9.57
N ALA A 234 -2.44 -14.04 8.29
CA ALA A 234 -2.75 -14.99 7.22
C ALA A 234 -1.61 -16.02 7.00
N TYR A 235 -0.35 -15.57 7.11
CA TYR A 235 0.80 -16.49 7.07
C TYR A 235 0.81 -17.44 8.27
N ALA A 236 0.56 -16.94 9.47
CA ALA A 236 0.50 -17.75 10.69
C ALA A 236 -0.58 -18.83 10.60
N GLU A 237 -1.73 -18.53 9.99
CA GLU A 237 -2.80 -19.48 9.76
C GLU A 237 -2.44 -20.53 8.70
N ALA A 238 -1.87 -20.10 7.57
CA ALA A 238 -1.50 -20.99 6.46
C ALA A 238 -0.27 -21.85 6.75
N PHE A 239 0.71 -21.32 7.52
CA PHE A 239 2.02 -21.94 7.75
C PHE A 239 2.45 -21.86 9.23
N PRO A 240 1.64 -22.30 10.21
CA PRO A 240 1.92 -22.09 11.64
C PRO A 240 3.24 -22.68 12.11
N HIS A 241 3.70 -23.77 11.48
CA HIS A 241 4.95 -24.43 11.85
C HIS A 241 6.20 -23.79 11.23
N ASN A 242 6.01 -22.88 10.25
CA ASN A 242 7.10 -22.19 9.55
C ASN A 242 7.47 -20.84 10.20
N VAL A 243 6.91 -20.51 11.36
CA VAL A 243 7.21 -19.25 12.07
C VAL A 243 8.29 -19.49 13.13
N ARG A 244 9.37 -18.71 13.09
CA ARG A 244 10.38 -18.60 14.15
C ARG A 244 10.04 -17.49 15.14
N ALA A 245 9.78 -16.31 14.63
CA ALA A 245 9.38 -15.13 15.38
C ALA A 245 8.53 -14.22 14.48
N MET A 246 7.49 -13.63 15.06
CA MET A 246 6.58 -12.74 14.35
C MET A 246 6.19 -11.57 15.24
N ILE A 247 6.38 -10.37 14.73
CA ILE A 247 5.99 -9.11 15.37
C ILE A 247 4.94 -8.45 14.49
N LEU A 248 3.80 -8.08 15.10
CA LEU A 248 2.65 -7.48 14.44
C LEU A 248 2.35 -6.13 15.12
N ASP A 249 2.81 -5.04 14.49
CA ASP A 249 2.75 -3.69 15.04
C ASP A 249 1.68 -2.85 14.36
N GLY A 250 0.76 -2.27 15.13
CA GLY A 250 -0.40 -1.56 14.60
C GLY A 250 -1.36 -2.51 13.91
N ALA A 251 -1.93 -3.45 14.66
CA ALA A 251 -2.61 -4.62 14.13
C ALA A 251 -3.96 -4.32 13.49
N VAL A 252 -4.22 -4.99 12.36
CA VAL A 252 -5.56 -5.13 11.75
C VAL A 252 -6.23 -6.37 12.34
N ASP A 253 -7.48 -6.23 12.79
CA ASP A 253 -8.31 -7.34 13.25
C ASP A 253 -8.90 -8.08 12.03
N PRO A 254 -8.49 -9.34 11.77
CA PRO A 254 -8.96 -10.09 10.61
C PRO A 254 -10.43 -10.55 10.71
N ASN A 255 -11.00 -10.52 11.92
CA ASN A 255 -12.38 -10.90 12.19
C ASN A 255 -13.36 -9.71 12.21
N ALA A 256 -12.85 -8.49 12.08
CA ALA A 256 -13.69 -7.30 12.12
C ALA A 256 -14.65 -7.23 10.92
N ASP A 257 -15.91 -6.85 11.17
CA ASP A 257 -16.80 -6.33 10.14
C ASP A 257 -16.18 -5.07 9.52
N GLN A 258 -16.23 -4.95 8.20
CA GLN A 258 -15.56 -3.87 7.48
C GLN A 258 -16.09 -2.50 7.91
N ILE A 259 -17.42 -2.30 7.96
CA ILE A 259 -18.01 -1.01 8.35
C ILE A 259 -17.57 -0.63 9.77
N GLU A 260 -17.60 -1.59 10.70
CA GLU A 260 -17.16 -1.35 12.07
C GLU A 260 -15.66 -1.05 12.17
N ALA A 261 -14.82 -1.64 11.29
CA ALA A 261 -13.40 -1.34 11.21
C ALA A 261 -13.17 0.09 10.68
N ASP A 262 -13.87 0.47 9.60
CA ASP A 262 -13.76 1.79 8.99
C ASP A 262 -14.23 2.89 9.95
N LEU A 263 -15.33 2.68 10.68
CA LEU A 263 -15.81 3.60 11.71
C LEU A 263 -14.85 3.73 12.91
N ARG A 264 -14.23 2.62 13.32
CA ARG A 264 -13.19 2.65 14.38
C ARG A 264 -11.96 3.42 13.93
N GLN A 265 -11.53 3.27 12.67
CA GLN A 265 -10.43 4.03 12.09
C GLN A 265 -10.78 5.52 11.99
N ALA A 266 -11.96 5.86 11.47
CA ALA A 266 -12.44 7.24 11.42
C ALA A 266 -12.44 7.90 12.81
N LYS A 267 -12.96 7.19 13.83
CA LYS A 267 -12.90 7.64 15.22
C LYS A 267 -11.46 7.80 15.73
N GLY A 268 -10.55 6.89 15.37
CA GLY A 268 -9.14 6.97 15.74
C GLY A 268 -8.48 8.25 15.21
N PHE A 269 -8.75 8.61 13.96
CA PHE A 269 -8.29 9.89 13.39
C PHE A 269 -8.93 11.10 14.06
N GLN A 270 -10.22 11.04 14.43
CA GLN A 270 -10.84 12.10 15.22
C GLN A 270 -10.19 12.26 16.59
N ASP A 271 -9.90 11.15 17.28
CA ASP A 271 -9.23 11.18 18.58
C ASP A 271 -7.81 11.77 18.44
N ALA A 272 -7.07 11.42 17.39
CA ALA A 272 -5.76 12.01 17.10
C ALA A 272 -5.86 13.50 16.75
N PHE A 273 -6.89 13.92 16.01
CA PHE A 273 -7.17 15.35 15.76
C PHE A 273 -7.44 16.11 17.07
N ASN A 274 -8.25 15.53 17.96
CA ASN A 274 -8.54 16.13 19.26
C ASN A 274 -7.27 16.26 20.11
N ASN A 275 -6.40 15.23 20.12
CA ASN A 275 -5.11 15.26 20.81
C ASN A 275 -4.19 16.34 20.22
N TYR A 276 -4.11 16.44 18.90
CA TYR A 276 -3.37 17.50 18.21
C TYR A 276 -3.91 18.90 18.59
N ALA A 277 -5.23 19.08 18.54
CA ALA A 277 -5.87 20.37 18.89
C ALA A 277 -5.58 20.76 20.34
N ALA A 278 -5.62 19.82 21.27
CA ALA A 278 -5.29 20.06 22.68
C ALA A 278 -3.82 20.44 22.87
N GLU A 279 -2.90 19.85 22.11
CA GLU A 279 -1.48 20.23 22.15
C GLU A 279 -1.25 21.60 21.52
N CYS A 280 -1.84 21.86 20.34
CA CYS A 280 -1.75 23.14 19.63
C CYS A 280 -2.28 24.28 20.49
N ALA A 281 -3.42 24.10 21.15
CA ALA A 281 -4.07 25.11 22.01
C ALA A 281 -3.23 25.61 23.19
N LYS A 282 -2.15 24.90 23.54
CA LYS A 282 -1.17 25.38 24.54
C LYS A 282 -0.35 26.58 24.02
N GLN A 283 -0.34 26.81 22.72
CA GLN A 283 0.36 27.92 22.09
C GLN A 283 -0.62 29.03 21.70
N PRO A 284 -0.36 30.31 22.04
CA PRO A 284 -1.24 31.42 21.65
C PRO A 284 -1.41 31.60 20.14
N THR A 285 -0.47 31.06 19.35
CA THR A 285 -0.43 31.13 17.88
C THR A 285 -1.08 29.94 17.19
N CYS A 286 -1.77 29.06 17.95
CA CYS A 286 -2.45 27.91 17.37
C CYS A 286 -3.49 28.35 16.32
N PRO A 287 -3.43 27.91 15.07
CA PRO A 287 -4.39 28.29 14.03
C PRO A 287 -5.82 27.80 14.31
N LEU A 288 -5.97 26.78 15.16
CA LEU A 288 -7.27 26.29 15.63
C LEU A 288 -7.78 27.04 16.88
N GLY A 289 -7.03 28.04 17.36
CA GLY A 289 -7.34 28.78 18.60
C GLY A 289 -6.90 28.07 19.87
N THR A 290 -7.21 28.67 21.03
CA THR A 290 -6.80 28.17 22.36
C THR A 290 -7.90 27.39 23.09
N ASP A 291 -9.03 27.15 22.43
CA ASP A 291 -10.14 26.34 22.96
C ASP A 291 -10.28 25.06 22.12
N PRO A 292 -9.76 23.91 22.59
CA PRO A 292 -9.83 22.65 21.83
C PRO A 292 -11.26 22.21 21.50
N ALA A 293 -12.26 22.62 22.30
CA ALA A 293 -13.66 22.26 22.05
C ALA A 293 -14.23 22.92 20.76
N LYS A 294 -13.58 23.96 20.28
CA LYS A 294 -13.96 24.66 19.03
C LYS A 294 -13.07 24.30 17.84
N ALA A 295 -12.09 23.43 18.04
CA ALA A 295 -11.08 23.15 17.02
C ALA A 295 -11.67 22.59 15.71
N VAL A 296 -12.71 21.76 15.80
CA VAL A 296 -13.40 21.22 14.61
C VAL A 296 -14.11 22.34 13.84
N ASP A 297 -14.84 23.24 14.53
CA ASP A 297 -15.54 24.36 13.88
C ASP A 297 -14.54 25.32 13.22
N VAL A 298 -13.42 25.62 13.89
CA VAL A 298 -12.35 26.46 13.32
C VAL A 298 -11.72 25.77 12.12
N TYR A 299 -11.43 24.47 12.20
CA TYR A 299 -10.89 23.69 11.09
C TYR A 299 -11.81 23.76 9.85
N HIS A 300 -13.12 23.53 10.02
CA HIS A 300 -14.09 23.67 8.94
C HIS A 300 -14.14 25.08 8.36
N SER A 301 -14.02 26.12 9.20
CA SER A 301 -13.97 27.51 8.71
C SER A 301 -12.77 27.78 7.78
N LEU A 302 -11.70 26.99 7.89
CA LEU A 302 -10.51 27.08 7.02
C LEU A 302 -10.62 26.22 5.75
N VAL A 303 -11.20 25.01 5.85
CA VAL A 303 -11.20 24.05 4.73
C VAL A 303 -12.47 24.07 3.90
N ASP A 304 -13.66 24.29 4.49
CA ASP A 304 -14.94 24.27 3.77
C ASP A 304 -15.05 25.33 2.65
N PRO A 305 -14.43 26.53 2.74
CA PRO A 305 -14.42 27.50 1.63
C PRO A 305 -13.74 27.00 0.34
N MET A 306 -13.01 25.88 0.39
CA MET A 306 -12.44 25.23 -0.79
C MET A 306 -13.49 24.49 -1.64
N VAL A 307 -14.74 24.43 -1.21
CA VAL A 307 -15.87 23.86 -1.94
C VAL A 307 -16.82 24.99 -2.36
N ASP A 308 -17.28 25.00 -3.62
CA ASP A 308 -18.30 25.94 -4.06
C ASP A 308 -19.66 25.60 -3.40
N PRO A 309 -20.21 26.45 -2.52
CA PRO A 309 -21.45 26.16 -1.82
C PRO A 309 -22.68 26.08 -2.75
N ASN A 310 -22.59 26.62 -3.99
CA ASN A 310 -23.65 26.56 -4.99
C ASN A 310 -23.52 25.35 -5.93
N ASN A 311 -22.31 24.72 -5.98
CA ASN A 311 -22.04 23.55 -6.78
C ASN A 311 -20.98 22.67 -6.09
N LEU A 312 -21.41 21.76 -5.24
CA LEU A 312 -20.54 20.92 -4.42
C LEU A 312 -19.58 19.98 -5.20
N MET A 313 -19.74 19.89 -6.51
CA MET A 313 -18.80 19.18 -7.40
C MET A 313 -17.63 20.07 -7.86
N VAL A 314 -17.65 21.36 -7.55
CA VAL A 314 -16.61 22.33 -7.94
C VAL A 314 -15.75 22.71 -6.74
N GLY A 315 -14.44 22.56 -6.88
CA GLY A 315 -13.45 23.01 -5.90
C GLY A 315 -13.01 24.46 -6.14
N HIS A 316 -12.72 25.17 -5.06
CA HIS A 316 -12.05 26.47 -5.04
C HIS A 316 -10.68 26.32 -4.37
N PRO A 317 -9.64 25.79 -5.07
CA PRO A 317 -8.37 25.50 -4.44
C PRO A 317 -7.69 26.78 -3.93
N VAL A 318 -7.08 26.68 -2.76
CA VAL A 318 -6.22 27.73 -2.19
C VAL A 318 -4.91 27.77 -2.98
N PRO A 319 -4.37 28.97 -3.31
CA PRO A 319 -3.10 29.10 -4.03
C PRO A 319 -1.92 28.38 -3.32
N THR A 320 -1.06 27.78 -4.11
CA THR A 320 0.21 27.17 -3.71
C THR A 320 1.29 27.46 -4.76
N ASN A 321 2.54 27.11 -4.48
CA ASN A 321 3.62 27.12 -5.47
C ASN A 321 3.43 26.06 -6.57
N ASP A 322 2.69 24.98 -6.29
CA ASP A 322 2.25 24.01 -7.29
C ASP A 322 0.98 24.53 -8.01
N PRO A 323 0.91 24.51 -9.34
CA PRO A 323 -0.22 25.05 -10.08
C PRO A 323 -1.56 24.35 -9.83
N ARG A 324 -1.59 23.17 -9.19
CA ARG A 324 -2.85 22.49 -8.80
C ARG A 324 -3.61 23.27 -7.72
N GLY A 325 -2.89 24.01 -6.86
CA GLY A 325 -3.46 24.54 -5.63
C GLY A 325 -3.83 23.45 -4.61
N LEU A 326 -4.21 23.87 -3.42
CA LEU A 326 -4.71 22.97 -2.37
C LEU A 326 -6.24 22.90 -2.44
N GLY A 327 -6.79 21.77 -2.87
CA GLY A 327 -8.23 21.49 -2.84
C GLY A 327 -8.70 20.92 -1.50
N TYR A 328 -10.04 20.83 -1.32
CA TYR A 328 -10.67 20.31 -0.10
C TYR A 328 -10.19 18.88 0.23
N SER A 329 -10.25 17.97 -0.75
CA SER A 329 -9.82 16.59 -0.57
C SER A 329 -8.36 16.49 -0.12
N ASP A 330 -7.47 17.30 -0.70
CA ASP A 330 -6.06 17.34 -0.33
C ASP A 330 -5.84 17.96 1.07
N ALA A 331 -6.63 18.94 1.48
CA ALA A 331 -6.55 19.49 2.83
C ALA A 331 -6.91 18.44 3.90
N ILE A 332 -7.96 17.64 3.67
CA ILE A 332 -8.33 16.53 4.55
C ILE A 332 -7.23 15.44 4.56
N ILE A 333 -6.74 15.02 3.39
CA ILE A 333 -5.69 13.99 3.25
C ILE A 333 -4.38 14.44 3.91
N GLY A 334 -3.98 15.71 3.71
CA GLY A 334 -2.79 16.28 4.35
C GLY A 334 -2.91 16.31 5.87
N THR A 335 -4.10 16.66 6.38
CA THR A 335 -4.39 16.58 7.82
C THR A 335 -4.30 15.15 8.34
N ILE A 336 -4.94 14.18 7.67
CA ILE A 336 -4.84 12.76 8.01
C ILE A 336 -3.38 12.30 8.02
N MET A 337 -2.57 12.67 7.01
CA MET A 337 -1.15 12.31 6.96
C MET A 337 -0.40 12.78 8.21
N ALA A 338 -0.64 14.00 8.65
CA ALA A 338 0.01 14.55 9.84
C ALA A 338 -0.44 13.84 11.13
N LEU A 339 -1.67 13.34 11.18
CA LEU A 339 -2.22 12.66 12.36
C LEU A 339 -1.66 11.25 12.59
N TYR A 340 -0.95 10.67 11.62
CA TYR A 340 -0.28 9.38 11.80
C TYR A 340 0.81 9.42 12.88
N SER A 341 1.43 10.59 13.13
CA SER A 341 2.49 10.71 14.12
C SER A 341 2.59 12.13 14.68
N PRO A 342 2.78 12.28 16.02
CA PRO A 342 3.06 13.58 16.63
C PRO A 342 4.28 14.31 16.05
N ASN A 343 5.22 13.57 15.46
CA ASN A 343 6.38 14.15 14.78
C ASN A 343 5.98 15.03 13.57
N LEU A 344 4.79 14.86 13.02
CA LEU A 344 4.27 15.65 11.90
C LEU A 344 3.33 16.79 12.34
N TRP A 345 2.97 16.91 13.63
CA TRP A 345 2.01 17.90 14.10
C TRP A 345 2.47 19.34 13.90
N HIS A 346 3.79 19.59 13.96
CA HIS A 346 4.30 20.92 13.66
C HIS A 346 4.03 21.31 12.19
N HIS A 347 4.17 20.37 11.24
CA HIS A 347 3.81 20.62 9.84
C HIS A 347 2.30 20.86 9.66
N LEU A 348 1.45 20.17 10.44
CA LEU A 348 0.01 20.45 10.43
C LEU A 348 -0.28 21.87 10.93
N THR A 349 0.41 22.28 12.02
CA THR A 349 0.28 23.66 12.54
C THR A 349 0.73 24.70 11.51
N ASP A 350 1.87 24.45 10.84
CA ASP A 350 2.38 25.34 9.78
C ASP A 350 1.38 25.42 8.63
N GLY A 351 0.89 24.29 8.13
CA GLY A 351 -0.06 24.23 7.02
C GLY A 351 -1.41 24.87 7.33
N LEU A 352 -1.94 24.69 8.55
CA LEU A 352 -3.17 25.38 8.97
C LEU A 352 -2.94 26.90 9.16
N SER A 353 -1.75 27.31 9.60
CA SER A 353 -1.39 28.73 9.68
C SER A 353 -1.28 29.36 8.29
N GLU A 354 -0.71 28.63 7.31
CA GLU A 354 -0.71 29.06 5.91
C GLU A 354 -2.12 29.25 5.37
N LEU A 355 -3.09 28.38 5.75
CA LEU A 355 -4.48 28.55 5.34
C LEU A 355 -5.13 29.83 5.88
N VAL A 356 -4.79 30.26 7.11
CA VAL A 356 -5.22 31.57 7.66
C VAL A 356 -4.71 32.69 6.78
N ASP A 357 -3.52 32.55 6.17
CA ASP A 357 -2.91 33.52 5.25
C ASP A 357 -3.27 33.25 3.77
N HIS A 358 -4.27 32.39 3.49
CA HIS A 358 -4.71 31.99 2.16
C HIS A 358 -3.64 31.34 1.29
N HIS A 359 -2.79 30.53 1.89
CA HIS A 359 -1.76 29.68 1.27
C HIS A 359 -1.92 28.23 1.70
N GLY A 360 -1.49 27.25 0.85
CA GLY A 360 -1.73 25.83 1.12
C GLY A 360 -0.55 24.89 0.84
N ASP A 361 0.67 25.39 0.75
CA ASP A 361 1.84 24.60 0.32
C ASP A 361 2.15 23.43 1.23
N THR A 362 2.14 23.63 2.55
CA THR A 362 2.51 22.58 3.52
C THR A 362 1.47 21.47 3.59
N LEU A 363 0.16 21.82 3.56
CA LEU A 363 -0.90 20.78 3.53
C LEU A 363 -0.91 20.02 2.21
N LEU A 364 -0.65 20.68 1.07
CA LEU A 364 -0.50 20.00 -0.22
C LEU A 364 0.69 19.05 -0.22
N ALA A 365 1.83 19.43 0.37
CA ALA A 365 3.00 18.56 0.51
C ALA A 365 2.71 17.34 1.40
N LEU A 366 1.94 17.50 2.48
CA LEU A 366 1.49 16.38 3.32
C LEU A 366 0.54 15.45 2.55
N ALA A 367 -0.37 16.01 1.75
CA ALA A 367 -1.25 15.23 0.87
C ALA A 367 -0.45 14.48 -0.19
N ASP A 368 0.54 15.12 -0.83
CA ASP A 368 1.44 14.46 -1.80
C ASP A 368 2.27 13.34 -1.14
N MET A 369 2.69 13.51 0.11
CA MET A 369 3.35 12.45 0.88
C MET A 369 2.44 11.25 1.08
N TYR A 370 1.17 11.45 1.45
CA TYR A 370 0.18 10.39 1.61
C TYR A 370 -0.13 9.69 0.29
N MET A 371 -0.31 10.46 -0.77
CA MET A 371 -0.64 9.98 -2.11
C MET A 371 0.59 9.47 -2.89
N ARG A 372 1.79 9.53 -2.29
CA ARG A 372 3.04 9.09 -2.91
C ARG A 372 3.33 9.79 -4.24
N ARG A 373 3.06 11.09 -4.33
CA ARG A 373 3.40 11.94 -5.46
C ARG A 373 4.75 12.61 -5.22
N ASP A 374 5.67 12.46 -6.16
CA ASP A 374 7.01 13.09 -6.06
C ASP A 374 7.00 14.56 -6.55
N SER A 375 8.12 15.25 -6.34
CA SER A 375 8.31 16.64 -6.76
C SER A 375 8.32 16.86 -8.29
N HIS A 376 8.28 15.80 -9.09
CA HIS A 376 8.16 15.85 -10.55
C HIS A 376 6.74 15.56 -11.03
N GLY A 377 5.80 15.32 -10.12
CA GLY A 377 4.42 15.03 -10.42
C GLY A 377 4.12 13.55 -10.71
N HIS A 378 5.06 12.65 -10.43
CA HIS A 378 4.86 11.21 -10.60
C HIS A 378 4.33 10.58 -9.34
N TYR A 379 3.31 9.74 -9.48
CA TYR A 379 2.79 8.93 -8.40
C TYR A 379 3.46 7.55 -8.36
N SER A 380 3.58 6.97 -7.16
CA SER A 380 3.77 5.53 -7.08
C SER A 380 2.43 4.82 -7.35
N ASN A 381 2.47 3.51 -7.55
CA ASN A 381 1.24 2.74 -7.73
C ASN A 381 0.56 2.31 -6.42
N ALA A 382 0.97 2.87 -5.29
CA ALA A 382 0.51 2.46 -3.96
C ALA A 382 -1.02 2.54 -3.81
N THR A 383 -1.64 3.63 -4.29
CA THR A 383 -3.10 3.81 -4.22
C THR A 383 -3.85 2.81 -5.09
N ASP A 384 -3.42 2.59 -6.33
CA ASP A 384 -4.03 1.62 -7.23
C ASP A 384 -3.93 0.20 -6.68
N ALA A 385 -2.74 -0.17 -6.18
CA ALA A 385 -2.50 -1.47 -5.55
C ALA A 385 -3.32 -1.63 -4.25
N ARG A 386 -3.45 -0.57 -3.43
CA ARG A 386 -4.26 -0.58 -2.22
C ARG A 386 -5.72 -0.91 -2.53
N VAL A 387 -6.29 -0.27 -3.53
CA VAL A 387 -7.67 -0.55 -3.96
C VAL A 387 -7.81 -1.99 -4.45
N ALA A 388 -6.92 -2.43 -5.34
CA ALA A 388 -6.96 -3.78 -5.90
C ALA A 388 -6.87 -4.86 -4.80
N VAL A 389 -5.96 -4.70 -3.84
CA VAL A 389 -5.79 -5.65 -2.73
C VAL A 389 -7.00 -5.65 -1.81
N ASN A 390 -7.47 -4.47 -1.37
CA ASN A 390 -8.63 -4.38 -0.48
C ASN A 390 -9.88 -5.03 -1.10
N CYS A 391 -10.10 -4.83 -2.40
CA CYS A 391 -11.28 -5.35 -3.08
C CYS A 391 -11.25 -6.88 -3.33
N VAL A 392 -10.10 -7.53 -3.21
CA VAL A 392 -10.02 -9.00 -3.23
C VAL A 392 -9.84 -9.61 -1.84
N ASP A 393 -9.52 -8.80 -0.85
CA ASP A 393 -9.33 -9.27 0.52
C ASP A 393 -10.64 -9.32 1.33
N GLN A 394 -11.67 -8.59 0.91
CA GLN A 394 -12.91 -8.46 1.68
C GLN A 394 -14.14 -8.53 0.77
N PRO A 395 -15.28 -9.08 1.25
CA PRO A 395 -16.54 -9.03 0.55
C PRO A 395 -16.97 -7.59 0.28
N PRO A 396 -17.45 -7.25 -0.93
CA PRO A 396 -17.90 -5.91 -1.24
C PRO A 396 -19.18 -5.53 -0.49
N ILE A 397 -19.29 -4.29 -0.05
CA ILE A 397 -20.52 -3.73 0.50
C ILE A 397 -21.35 -3.20 -0.67
N THR A 398 -22.42 -3.93 -1.05
CA THR A 398 -23.31 -3.57 -2.16
C THR A 398 -24.69 -3.12 -1.67
N ASP A 399 -24.99 -3.28 -0.39
CA ASP A 399 -26.24 -2.83 0.23
C ASP A 399 -26.15 -1.32 0.49
N ARG A 400 -26.89 -0.55 -0.32
CA ARG A 400 -26.90 0.92 -0.25
C ARG A 400 -27.39 1.44 1.11
N ALA A 401 -28.31 0.73 1.78
CA ALA A 401 -28.78 1.16 3.10
C ALA A 401 -27.66 1.08 4.15
N LYS A 402 -26.79 0.07 4.06
CA LYS A 402 -25.62 -0.05 4.94
C LYS A 402 -24.62 1.09 4.70
N VAL A 403 -24.35 1.44 3.45
CA VAL A 403 -23.42 2.52 3.11
C VAL A 403 -23.95 3.89 3.56
N VAL A 404 -25.26 4.12 3.44
CA VAL A 404 -25.91 5.32 3.96
C VAL A 404 -25.85 5.39 5.49
N ASP A 405 -26.06 4.26 6.19
CA ASP A 405 -25.91 4.21 7.65
C ASP A 405 -24.46 4.42 8.08
N GLU A 406 -23.50 3.88 7.35
CA GLU A 406 -22.07 4.11 7.56
C GLU A 406 -21.70 5.60 7.43
N ASP A 407 -22.14 6.30 6.37
CA ASP A 407 -21.92 7.75 6.23
C ASP A 407 -22.48 8.52 7.41
N ARG A 408 -23.73 8.21 7.82
CA ARG A 408 -24.34 8.87 9.00
C ARG A 408 -23.49 8.69 10.26
N ARG A 409 -23.06 7.45 10.54
CA ARG A 409 -22.24 7.11 11.72
C ARG A 409 -20.84 7.70 11.62
N SER A 410 -20.24 7.73 10.42
CA SER A 410 -18.92 8.32 10.18
C SER A 410 -18.91 9.81 10.51
N ARG A 411 -19.95 10.56 10.11
CA ARG A 411 -20.14 11.98 10.46
C ARG A 411 -20.26 12.20 11.96
N GLU A 412 -20.88 11.27 12.68
CA GLU A 412 -21.02 11.33 14.15
C GLU A 412 -19.67 11.08 14.88
N VAL A 413 -18.88 10.13 14.39
CA VAL A 413 -17.62 9.72 15.07
C VAL A 413 -16.40 10.49 14.63
N ALA A 414 -16.42 11.07 13.42
CA ALA A 414 -15.30 11.81 12.82
C ALA A 414 -15.75 13.10 12.13
N PRO A 415 -16.33 14.06 12.88
CA PRO A 415 -16.83 15.30 12.32
C PRO A 415 -15.78 16.11 11.56
N PHE A 416 -14.49 16.12 11.94
CA PHE A 416 -13.47 16.90 11.23
C PHE A 416 -13.25 16.46 9.77
N MET A 417 -13.60 15.20 9.42
CA MET A 417 -13.48 14.67 8.06
C MET A 417 -14.76 14.85 7.23
N SER A 418 -15.83 15.38 7.81
CA SER A 418 -17.17 15.40 7.23
C SER A 418 -17.51 16.78 6.68
N TYR A 419 -18.06 16.88 5.45
CA TYR A 419 -18.54 18.13 4.87
C TYR A 419 -20.06 18.24 4.98
N GLY A 420 -20.55 19.39 5.38
CA GLY A 420 -21.97 19.71 5.38
C GLY A 420 -22.84 18.75 6.21
N GLN A 421 -24.13 18.67 5.87
CA GLN A 421 -25.12 17.88 6.59
C GLN A 421 -25.32 16.51 5.96
N PHE A 422 -25.75 15.53 6.76
CA PHE A 422 -26.17 14.22 6.27
C PHE A 422 -27.36 14.36 5.31
N THR A 423 -27.23 13.77 4.10
CA THR A 423 -28.24 13.91 3.02
C THR A 423 -29.19 12.71 2.90
N GLY A 424 -28.88 11.60 3.57
CA GLY A 424 -29.58 10.32 3.39
C GLY A 424 -29.15 9.55 2.13
N ASN A 425 -28.08 9.97 1.47
CA ASN A 425 -27.46 9.30 0.32
C ASN A 425 -25.96 9.11 0.57
N ALA A 426 -25.38 8.07 -0.01
CA ALA A 426 -23.95 7.83 -0.04
C ALA A 426 -23.56 6.99 -1.27
N PRO A 427 -22.38 7.20 -1.87
CA PRO A 427 -21.92 6.41 -3.00
C PRO A 427 -21.47 5.01 -2.55
N LEU A 428 -21.69 4.00 -3.40
CA LEU A 428 -21.06 2.70 -3.22
C LEU A 428 -19.54 2.83 -3.43
N GLY A 429 -18.79 2.16 -2.56
CA GLY A 429 -17.33 2.13 -2.67
C GLY A 429 -16.84 1.31 -3.88
N THR A 430 -15.56 1.47 -4.23
CA THR A 430 -14.94 0.89 -5.43
C THR A 430 -15.09 -0.63 -5.49
N CYS A 431 -15.02 -1.32 -4.36
CA CYS A 431 -15.13 -2.78 -4.31
C CYS A 431 -16.52 -3.30 -4.69
N ALA A 432 -17.58 -2.48 -4.61
CA ALA A 432 -18.90 -2.85 -5.10
C ALA A 432 -18.96 -3.05 -6.64
N PHE A 433 -18.01 -2.46 -7.37
CA PHE A 433 -17.88 -2.56 -8.83
C PHE A 433 -16.69 -3.41 -9.26
N TRP A 434 -15.94 -4.00 -8.31
CA TRP A 434 -14.72 -4.76 -8.62
C TRP A 434 -15.03 -6.04 -9.41
N PRO A 435 -14.21 -6.38 -10.44
CA PRO A 435 -14.60 -7.38 -11.44
C PRO A 435 -14.41 -8.84 -11.01
N VAL A 436 -13.78 -9.07 -9.86
CA VAL A 436 -13.42 -10.42 -9.39
C VAL A 436 -13.92 -10.63 -7.96
N PRO A 437 -14.25 -11.88 -7.57
CA PRO A 437 -14.74 -12.16 -6.23
C PRO A 437 -13.64 -11.99 -5.18
N PRO A 438 -14.01 -11.75 -3.91
CA PRO A 438 -13.05 -11.72 -2.81
C PRO A 438 -12.45 -13.11 -2.56
N THR A 439 -11.19 -13.14 -2.16
CA THR A 439 -10.43 -14.37 -1.82
C THR A 439 -10.49 -14.69 -0.34
N SER A 440 -10.95 -13.77 0.49
CA SER A 440 -11.15 -13.98 1.93
C SER A 440 -12.40 -13.26 2.45
N LYS A 441 -12.71 -13.47 3.71
CA LYS A 441 -13.81 -12.83 4.44
C LYS A 441 -13.38 -12.67 5.90
N PRO A 442 -14.00 -11.79 6.68
CA PRO A 442 -13.76 -11.72 8.12
C PRO A 442 -13.93 -13.09 8.79
N HIS A 443 -12.95 -13.48 9.58
CA HIS A 443 -12.97 -14.74 10.34
C HIS A 443 -11.95 -14.71 11.47
N THR A 444 -12.18 -15.53 12.49
CA THR A 444 -11.23 -15.74 13.59
C THR A 444 -10.06 -16.59 13.11
N ILE A 445 -8.84 -16.11 13.32
CA ILE A 445 -7.61 -16.82 12.92
C ILE A 445 -7.43 -18.09 13.74
N SER A 446 -7.09 -19.18 13.05
CA SER A 446 -6.77 -20.47 13.66
C SER A 446 -5.37 -20.93 13.25
N ALA A 447 -4.40 -20.85 14.17
CA ALA A 447 -3.00 -21.18 13.92
C ALA A 447 -2.46 -22.21 14.94
N PRO A 448 -2.96 -23.46 14.96
CA PRO A 448 -2.52 -24.46 15.93
C PRO A 448 -1.04 -24.81 15.71
N GLY A 449 -0.26 -24.80 16.81
CA GLY A 449 1.20 -25.07 16.76
C GLY A 449 2.05 -23.87 16.36
N LEU A 450 1.46 -22.68 16.25
CA LEU A 450 2.20 -21.43 16.04
C LEU A 450 3.19 -21.20 17.20
N ALA A 451 4.43 -20.83 16.86
CA ALA A 451 5.41 -20.39 17.86
C ALA A 451 4.91 -19.10 18.55
N PRO A 452 5.32 -18.82 19.79
CA PRO A 452 4.91 -17.58 20.47
C PRO A 452 5.24 -16.33 19.64
N THR A 453 4.28 -15.44 19.48
CA THR A 453 4.36 -14.21 18.69
C THR A 453 4.14 -12.99 19.57
N VAL A 454 4.42 -11.80 19.07
CA VAL A 454 4.25 -10.52 19.77
C VAL A 454 3.37 -9.60 18.93
N VAL A 455 2.31 -9.09 19.52
CA VAL A 455 1.51 -7.99 18.96
C VAL A 455 1.89 -6.72 19.71
N VAL A 456 2.20 -5.66 18.99
CA VAL A 456 2.46 -4.33 19.54
C VAL A 456 1.29 -3.43 19.17
N SER A 457 0.73 -2.73 20.16
CA SER A 457 -0.44 -1.87 19.94
C SER A 457 -0.31 -0.57 20.72
N THR A 458 -0.55 0.55 20.02
CA THR A 458 -0.50 1.90 20.59
C THR A 458 -1.87 2.30 21.12
N THR A 459 -1.94 2.88 22.33
CA THR A 459 -3.21 3.19 23.01
C THR A 459 -4.11 4.15 22.24
N HIS A 460 -3.53 5.11 21.51
CA HIS A 460 -4.22 6.10 20.69
C HIS A 460 -3.76 6.02 19.22
N ASP A 461 -3.65 4.81 18.68
CA ASP A 461 -3.32 4.62 17.27
C ASP A 461 -4.46 5.15 16.40
N PRO A 462 -4.21 6.13 15.50
CA PRO A 462 -5.26 6.70 14.66
C PRO A 462 -5.74 5.78 13.54
N ALA A 463 -4.85 4.91 13.02
CA ALA A 463 -5.13 4.12 11.83
C ALA A 463 -5.57 2.69 12.16
N THR A 464 -4.96 2.08 13.20
CA THR A 464 -5.31 0.74 13.69
C THR A 464 -5.57 0.82 15.20
N PRO A 465 -6.79 1.17 15.62
CA PRO A 465 -7.10 1.44 17.01
C PRO A 465 -6.75 0.28 17.94
N TYR A 466 -6.30 0.58 19.15
CA TYR A 466 -5.74 -0.31 20.17
C TYR A 466 -6.49 -1.64 20.33
N LYS A 467 -7.83 -1.59 20.26
CA LYS A 467 -8.67 -2.78 20.38
C LYS A 467 -8.36 -3.85 19.33
N ALA A 468 -8.03 -3.47 18.10
CA ALA A 468 -7.69 -4.42 17.05
C ALA A 468 -6.42 -5.22 17.39
N GLY A 469 -5.43 -4.56 18.03
CA GLY A 469 -4.25 -5.25 18.55
C GLY A 469 -4.57 -6.21 19.68
N VAL A 470 -5.45 -5.82 20.60
CA VAL A 470 -5.94 -6.71 21.67
C VAL A 470 -6.66 -7.93 21.09
N ASP A 471 -7.55 -7.73 20.11
CA ASP A 471 -8.32 -8.81 19.50
C ASP A 471 -7.38 -9.78 18.77
N LEU A 472 -6.46 -9.29 17.93
CA LEU A 472 -5.48 -10.13 17.23
C LEU A 472 -4.56 -10.89 18.20
N ALA A 473 -4.10 -10.24 19.29
CA ALA A 473 -3.28 -10.89 20.30
C ALA A 473 -4.02 -12.07 20.97
N ASN A 474 -5.31 -11.89 21.25
CA ASN A 474 -6.15 -12.96 21.81
C ASN A 474 -6.34 -14.12 20.81
N GLU A 475 -6.62 -13.84 19.53
CA GLU A 475 -6.81 -14.86 18.50
C GLU A 475 -5.56 -15.70 18.27
N LEU A 476 -4.40 -15.06 18.18
CA LEU A 476 -3.11 -15.73 17.99
C LEU A 476 -2.49 -16.27 19.27
N ARG A 477 -3.07 -15.96 20.44
CA ARG A 477 -2.47 -16.21 21.78
C ARG A 477 -1.06 -15.62 21.89
N SER A 478 -0.90 -14.42 21.33
CA SER A 478 0.34 -13.65 21.33
C SER A 478 0.52 -12.89 22.63
N SER A 479 1.77 -12.59 22.99
CA SER A 479 2.05 -11.55 23.99
C SER A 479 1.65 -10.18 23.42
N LEU A 480 0.85 -9.41 24.18
CA LEU A 480 0.51 -8.03 23.84
C LEU A 480 1.49 -7.09 24.54
N LEU A 481 2.23 -6.31 23.74
CA LEU A 481 3.07 -5.21 24.22
C LEU A 481 2.36 -3.88 23.90
N THR A 482 1.98 -3.15 24.95
CA THR A 482 1.26 -1.89 24.82
C THR A 482 2.24 -0.72 24.80
N TYR A 483 2.09 0.17 23.83
CA TYR A 483 2.73 1.47 23.83
C TYR A 483 1.71 2.56 24.21
N ASP A 484 2.02 3.37 25.22
CA ASP A 484 1.15 4.47 25.64
C ASP A 484 1.52 5.75 24.88
N GLY A 485 0.80 6.02 23.78
CA GLY A 485 1.10 7.13 22.89
C GLY A 485 0.03 7.38 21.85
N THR A 486 0.28 8.39 21.00
CA THR A 486 -0.60 8.78 19.88
C THR A 486 0.19 8.70 18.58
N GLN A 487 0.41 7.52 18.08
CA GLN A 487 1.06 7.30 16.77
C GLN A 487 0.67 5.97 16.18
N HIS A 488 0.74 5.87 14.86
CA HIS A 488 0.57 4.61 14.16
C HIS A 488 1.90 3.89 14.09
N THR A 489 1.96 2.69 14.68
CA THR A 489 3.15 1.84 14.78
C THR A 489 4.32 2.46 15.58
N VAL A 490 5.22 1.63 16.12
CA VAL A 490 6.28 2.12 17.03
C VAL A 490 7.58 1.31 16.96
N VAL A 491 7.53 0.04 16.52
CA VAL A 491 8.70 -0.85 16.51
C VAL A 491 9.80 -0.29 15.62
N PHE A 492 11.00 -0.12 16.17
CA PHE A 492 12.18 0.44 15.49
C PHE A 492 12.01 1.88 14.98
N GLN A 493 11.10 2.63 15.63
CA GLN A 493 10.90 4.04 15.34
C GLN A 493 11.47 4.97 16.43
N GLY A 494 12.32 4.45 17.30
CA GLY A 494 13.10 5.24 18.26
C GLY A 494 12.61 5.15 19.71
N ASP A 495 11.58 4.35 20.02
CA ASP A 495 11.22 4.06 21.40
C ASP A 495 12.11 2.95 21.97
N GLY A 496 12.97 3.32 22.93
CA GLY A 496 13.95 2.39 23.52
C GLY A 496 13.31 1.28 24.37
N CYS A 497 12.12 1.48 24.95
CA CYS A 497 11.43 0.47 25.75
C CYS A 497 10.89 -0.62 24.82
N ILE A 498 10.12 -0.26 23.79
CA ILE A 498 9.60 -1.18 22.79
C ILE A 498 10.76 -1.90 22.09
N ASP A 499 11.77 -1.15 21.61
CA ASP A 499 12.89 -1.70 20.85
C ASP A 499 13.72 -2.71 21.66
N ASN A 500 13.83 -2.53 22.98
CA ASN A 500 14.52 -3.48 23.86
C ASN A 500 13.74 -4.80 24.00
N TYR A 501 12.41 -4.76 24.20
CA TYR A 501 11.58 -5.97 24.24
C TYR A 501 11.64 -6.72 22.91
N ILE A 502 11.48 -6.02 21.79
CA ILE A 502 11.49 -6.62 20.45
C ILE A 502 12.88 -7.17 20.10
N THR A 503 13.96 -6.47 20.47
CA THR A 503 15.33 -6.97 20.29
C THR A 503 15.56 -8.26 21.09
N ALA A 504 15.14 -8.32 22.34
CA ALA A 504 15.28 -9.50 23.19
C ALA A 504 14.48 -10.68 22.59
N TYR A 505 13.26 -10.43 22.13
CA TYR A 505 12.43 -11.45 21.48
C TYR A 505 13.10 -11.96 20.19
N LEU A 506 13.54 -11.09 19.29
CA LEU A 506 14.18 -11.47 18.04
C LEU A 506 15.47 -12.27 18.24
N VAL A 507 16.36 -11.82 19.15
CA VAL A 507 17.71 -12.37 19.30
C VAL A 507 17.75 -13.61 20.18
N SER A 508 16.99 -13.62 21.29
CA SER A 508 17.02 -14.68 22.32
C SER A 508 15.71 -15.43 22.51
N GLY A 509 14.63 -15.05 21.82
CA GLY A 509 13.31 -15.66 21.99
C GLY A 509 12.60 -15.24 23.30
N SER A 510 13.10 -14.19 23.97
CA SER A 510 12.50 -13.71 25.23
C SER A 510 11.18 -12.99 24.93
N ILE A 511 10.06 -13.61 25.28
CA ILE A 511 8.72 -13.05 25.12
C ILE A 511 8.52 -11.90 26.10
N PRO A 512 7.96 -10.73 25.69
CA PRO A 512 7.53 -9.72 26.64
C PRO A 512 6.55 -10.30 27.68
N PRO A 513 6.63 -9.92 28.95
CA PRO A 513 5.69 -10.41 29.94
C PRO A 513 4.27 -9.91 29.65
N ASP A 514 3.26 -10.67 30.10
CA ASP A 514 1.87 -10.28 29.95
C ASP A 514 1.59 -8.91 30.59
N GLY A 515 0.91 -8.05 29.84
CA GLY A 515 0.60 -6.68 30.26
C GLY A 515 1.80 -5.74 30.26
N ALA A 516 2.91 -6.08 29.57
CA ALA A 516 4.05 -5.16 29.40
C ALA A 516 3.59 -3.87 28.70
N LYS A 517 4.07 -2.75 29.24
CA LYS A 517 3.75 -1.40 28.73
C LYS A 517 5.03 -0.58 28.60
N CYS A 518 5.00 0.31 27.62
CA CYS A 518 6.01 1.33 27.37
C CYS A 518 5.39 2.76 27.17
#